data_8de788c99fd2d8192618d6300bac3d19
#
_entry.id   8de788c99fd2d8192618d6300bac3d19
#
_cell.length_a   1.000
_cell.length_b   1.000
_cell.length_c   1.000
_cell.angle_alpha   90.00
_cell.angle_beta   90.00
_cell.angle_gamma   90.00
#
_symmetry.space_group_name_H-M   'P 1'
#
loop_
_entity.id
_entity.type
_entity.pdbx_description
1 polymer ?
#
loop_
_entity_poly.entity_id
_entity_poly.type
_entity_poly.pdbx_seq_one_letter_code
_entity_poly.pdbx_strand_id
1 'polypeptide(L)'
;MVVDVVGNGAQADQLLQRLEVAVVVLDIGLPGIDGFEVVRRLRARASNVPVLLLTARDAIEDRVRGLELGADDYLVKPFATAELVARIKALARRNAPKPARLTLGRLTLDTFTRRAHIDERSIELSVREWAVLEYLLQHGGRVVSKQQIIDAILPWGGELTLNAVEVYVSRLRLKIADAGISILTIRGFGYMLEQHS
;
A
#
# COMPACT_ATOMS: atom_id res chain seq x y z
N MET A 1 -7.90 15.94 -5.35
CA MET A 1 -7.66 14.83 -6.31
C MET A 1 -8.18 15.29 -7.65
N VAL A 2 -7.33 15.35 -8.65
CA VAL A 2 -7.74 15.63 -10.03
C VAL A 2 -8.15 14.30 -10.67
N VAL A 3 -9.23 14.30 -11.43
CA VAL A 3 -9.79 13.09 -12.06
C VAL A 3 -10.05 13.39 -13.53
N ASP A 4 -9.48 12.57 -14.40
CA ASP A 4 -9.75 12.56 -15.83
C ASP A 4 -10.70 11.40 -16.15
N VAL A 5 -11.72 11.65 -16.95
CA VAL A 5 -12.72 10.64 -17.31
C VAL A 5 -12.78 10.48 -18.81
N VAL A 6 -12.75 9.23 -19.27
CA VAL A 6 -12.88 8.87 -20.68
C VAL A 6 -13.96 7.79 -20.88
N GLY A 7 -14.63 7.82 -22.02
CA GLY A 7 -15.81 6.99 -22.28
C GLY A 7 -15.54 5.64 -22.95
N ASN A 8 -14.31 5.36 -23.39
CA ASN A 8 -13.98 4.10 -24.05
C ASN A 8 -12.54 3.67 -23.80
N GLY A 9 -12.26 2.37 -23.99
CA GLY A 9 -10.97 1.79 -23.68
C GLY A 9 -9.84 2.26 -24.60
N ALA A 10 -10.11 2.62 -25.84
CA ALA A 10 -9.08 3.14 -26.74
C ALA A 10 -8.59 4.52 -26.32
N GLN A 11 -9.50 5.39 -25.90
CA GLN A 11 -9.15 6.70 -25.32
C GLN A 11 -8.39 6.53 -24.01
N ALA A 12 -8.82 5.57 -23.14
CA ALA A 12 -8.11 5.27 -21.92
C ALA A 12 -6.67 4.84 -22.19
N ASP A 13 -6.46 3.92 -23.13
CA ASP A 13 -5.13 3.44 -23.51
C ASP A 13 -4.24 4.58 -24.06
N GLN A 14 -4.79 5.45 -24.91
CA GLN A 14 -4.05 6.62 -25.43
C GLN A 14 -3.69 7.63 -24.34
N LEU A 15 -4.61 7.91 -23.40
CA LEU A 15 -4.38 8.83 -22.30
C LEU A 15 -3.27 8.32 -21.39
N LEU A 16 -3.30 7.04 -21.06
CA LEU A 16 -2.33 6.35 -20.19
C LEU A 16 -0.93 6.19 -20.81
N GLN A 17 -0.78 6.47 -22.11
CA GLN A 17 0.54 6.58 -22.76
C GLN A 17 1.19 7.96 -22.54
N ARG A 18 0.41 8.96 -22.18
CA ARG A 18 0.84 10.37 -22.11
C ARG A 18 0.84 10.92 -20.70
N LEU A 19 0.01 10.40 -19.83
CA LEU A 19 -0.18 10.90 -18.48
C LEU A 19 0.30 9.86 -17.45
N GLU A 20 1.07 10.33 -16.48
CA GLU A 20 1.31 9.60 -15.25
C GLU A 20 0.15 9.82 -14.28
N VAL A 21 -0.50 8.73 -13.89
CA VAL A 21 -1.63 8.77 -12.96
C VAL A 21 -1.33 7.93 -11.73
N ALA A 22 -1.87 8.32 -10.59
CA ALA A 22 -1.66 7.61 -9.33
C ALA A 22 -2.43 6.28 -9.26
N VAL A 23 -3.61 6.21 -9.88
CA VAL A 23 -4.48 5.01 -9.94
C VAL A 23 -5.36 5.11 -11.18
N VAL A 24 -5.60 3.98 -11.81
CA VAL A 24 -6.57 3.83 -12.90
C VAL A 24 -7.78 3.08 -12.37
N VAL A 25 -8.98 3.60 -12.64
CA VAL A 25 -10.24 2.89 -12.40
C VAL A 25 -10.84 2.55 -13.75
N LEU A 26 -11.01 1.26 -14.04
CA LEU A 26 -11.44 0.76 -15.35
C LEU A 26 -12.72 -0.07 -15.23
N ASP A 27 -13.72 0.29 -15.98
CA ASP A 27 -14.84 -0.61 -16.22
C ASP A 27 -14.42 -1.72 -17.19
N ILE A 28 -14.76 -2.97 -16.90
CA ILE A 28 -14.53 -4.09 -17.82
C ILE A 28 -15.38 -3.91 -19.07
N GLY A 29 -16.62 -3.46 -18.93
CA GLY A 29 -17.58 -3.30 -20.03
C GLY A 29 -17.40 -2.04 -20.88
N LEU A 30 -16.16 -1.58 -21.10
CA LEU A 30 -15.90 -0.42 -21.94
C LEU A 30 -16.17 -0.71 -23.44
N PRO A 31 -16.73 0.26 -24.18
CA PRO A 31 -16.88 0.11 -25.62
C PRO A 31 -15.51 0.18 -26.34
N GLY A 32 -15.42 -0.54 -27.46
CA GLY A 32 -14.20 -0.66 -28.25
C GLY A 32 -13.26 -1.74 -27.72
N ILE A 33 -12.16 -1.37 -27.12
CA ILE A 33 -11.33 -2.30 -26.33
C ILE A 33 -11.84 -2.34 -24.90
N ASP A 34 -12.00 -3.55 -24.37
CA ASP A 34 -12.50 -3.76 -23.02
C ASP A 34 -11.47 -3.41 -21.94
N GLY A 35 -11.88 -3.36 -20.67
CA GLY A 35 -10.99 -3.04 -19.56
C GLY A 35 -9.84 -4.04 -19.40
N PHE A 36 -10.03 -5.31 -19.73
CA PHE A 36 -8.98 -6.33 -19.68
C PHE A 36 -7.88 -6.07 -20.70
N GLU A 37 -8.24 -5.69 -21.92
CA GLU A 37 -7.29 -5.36 -22.97
C GLU A 37 -6.49 -4.10 -22.61
N VAL A 38 -7.11 -3.11 -21.97
CA VAL A 38 -6.39 -1.93 -21.46
C VAL A 38 -5.36 -2.34 -20.41
N VAL A 39 -5.72 -3.20 -19.44
CA VAL A 39 -4.78 -3.73 -18.44
C VAL A 39 -3.62 -4.46 -19.11
N ARG A 40 -3.91 -5.36 -20.03
CA ARG A 40 -2.90 -6.12 -20.77
C ARG A 40 -1.89 -5.21 -21.47
N ARG A 41 -2.37 -4.15 -22.14
CA ARG A 41 -1.51 -3.16 -22.83
C ARG A 41 -0.68 -2.35 -21.84
N LEU A 42 -1.26 -1.95 -20.70
CA LEU A 42 -0.51 -1.28 -19.63
C LEU A 42 0.66 -2.15 -19.15
N ARG A 43 0.42 -3.41 -18.85
CA ARG A 43 1.45 -4.33 -18.36
C ARG A 43 2.48 -4.67 -19.42
N ALA A 44 2.08 -4.79 -20.69
CA ALA A 44 2.99 -4.98 -21.82
C ALA A 44 3.99 -3.81 -21.98
N ARG A 45 3.63 -2.60 -21.53
CA ARG A 45 4.51 -1.42 -21.49
C ARG A 45 5.31 -1.31 -20.18
N ALA A 46 5.34 -2.35 -19.36
CA ALA A 46 5.96 -2.35 -18.03
C ALA A 46 5.44 -1.24 -17.09
N SER A 47 4.21 -0.76 -17.30
CA SER A 47 3.59 0.22 -16.41
C SER A 47 3.16 -0.45 -15.11
N ASN A 48 3.60 0.11 -13.98
CA ASN A 48 3.25 -0.33 -12.64
C ASN A 48 2.11 0.49 -12.02
N VAL A 49 1.40 1.30 -12.82
CA VAL A 49 0.26 2.07 -12.32
C VAL A 49 -0.80 1.12 -11.74
N PRO A 50 -1.29 1.36 -10.51
CA PRO A 50 -2.33 0.53 -9.93
C PRO A 50 -3.63 0.62 -10.70
N VAL A 51 -4.25 -0.53 -10.95
CA VAL A 51 -5.51 -0.65 -11.67
C VAL A 51 -6.57 -1.29 -10.78
N LEU A 52 -7.68 -0.57 -10.59
CA LEU A 52 -8.91 -1.07 -10.00
C LEU A 52 -9.91 -1.39 -11.11
N LEU A 53 -10.30 -2.66 -11.25
CA LEU A 53 -11.33 -3.07 -12.20
C LEU A 53 -12.73 -2.94 -11.59
N LEU A 54 -13.67 -2.39 -12.35
CA LEU A 54 -15.09 -2.41 -12.04
C LEU A 54 -15.74 -3.54 -12.83
N THR A 55 -16.45 -4.45 -12.15
CA THR A 55 -17.06 -5.65 -12.76
C THR A 55 -18.53 -5.79 -12.41
N ALA A 56 -19.30 -6.47 -13.26
CA ALA A 56 -20.67 -6.87 -12.94
C ALA A 56 -20.70 -8.10 -12.02
N ARG A 57 -21.84 -8.33 -11.37
CA ARG A 57 -22.01 -9.25 -10.23
C ARG A 57 -21.69 -10.74 -10.49
N ASP A 58 -21.71 -11.22 -11.74
CA ASP A 58 -21.70 -12.66 -12.05
C ASP A 58 -20.32 -13.22 -12.45
N ALA A 59 -19.26 -12.44 -12.33
CA ALA A 59 -17.97 -12.79 -12.92
C ALA A 59 -16.89 -13.14 -11.89
N ILE A 60 -16.99 -14.27 -11.18
CA ILE A 60 -15.84 -14.85 -10.48
C ILE A 60 -14.70 -15.07 -11.48
N GLU A 61 -15.03 -15.56 -12.67
CA GLU A 61 -14.09 -15.77 -13.78
C GLU A 61 -13.43 -14.45 -14.23
N ASP A 62 -14.18 -13.36 -14.33
CA ASP A 62 -13.65 -12.03 -14.66
C ASP A 62 -12.71 -11.48 -13.60
N ARG A 63 -12.95 -11.79 -12.32
CA ARG A 63 -12.04 -11.38 -11.23
C ARG A 63 -10.71 -12.10 -11.32
N VAL A 64 -10.75 -13.42 -11.49
CA VAL A 64 -9.54 -14.25 -11.65
C VAL A 64 -8.76 -13.76 -12.87
N ARG A 65 -9.43 -13.63 -14.02
CA ARG A 65 -8.82 -13.14 -15.26
C ARG A 65 -8.21 -11.75 -15.11
N GLY A 66 -8.90 -10.82 -14.44
CA GLY A 66 -8.39 -9.46 -14.21
C GLY A 66 -7.11 -9.44 -13.38
N LEU A 67 -7.06 -10.25 -12.32
CA LEU A 67 -5.87 -10.38 -11.47
C LEU A 67 -4.71 -11.06 -12.21
N GLU A 68 -4.98 -12.11 -12.99
CA GLU A 68 -3.98 -12.78 -13.83
C GLU A 68 -3.38 -11.84 -14.90
N LEU A 69 -4.19 -10.94 -15.45
CA LEU A 69 -3.74 -9.90 -16.38
C LEU A 69 -2.96 -8.76 -15.71
N GLY A 70 -2.92 -8.74 -14.36
CA GLY A 70 -2.13 -7.79 -13.60
C GLY A 70 -2.92 -6.59 -13.07
N ALA A 71 -4.25 -6.68 -12.93
CA ALA A 71 -5.00 -5.72 -12.14
C ALA A 71 -4.65 -5.86 -10.65
N ASP A 72 -4.70 -4.76 -9.89
CA ASP A 72 -4.27 -4.72 -8.49
C ASP A 72 -5.45 -4.92 -7.52
N ASP A 73 -6.66 -4.64 -7.94
CA ASP A 73 -7.89 -4.86 -7.16
C ASP A 73 -9.11 -4.85 -8.08
N TYR A 74 -10.25 -5.26 -7.56
CA TYR A 74 -11.52 -5.20 -8.27
C TYR A 74 -12.64 -4.74 -7.35
N LEU A 75 -13.72 -4.19 -7.94
CA LEU A 75 -14.91 -3.74 -7.23
C LEU A 75 -16.16 -4.14 -8.01
N VAL A 76 -17.05 -4.86 -7.33
CA VAL A 76 -18.28 -5.39 -7.94
C VAL A 76 -19.39 -4.35 -7.93
N LYS A 77 -20.04 -4.15 -9.06
CA LYS A 77 -21.22 -3.30 -9.20
C LYS A 77 -22.49 -4.05 -8.72
N PRO A 78 -23.43 -3.37 -8.00
CA PRO A 78 -23.35 -1.98 -7.53
C PRO A 78 -22.48 -1.87 -6.28
N PHE A 79 -21.77 -0.76 -6.14
CA PHE A 79 -20.87 -0.47 -5.01
C PHE A 79 -21.23 0.85 -4.32
N ALA A 80 -20.88 0.97 -3.05
CA ALA A 80 -20.96 2.22 -2.33
C ALA A 80 -19.80 3.15 -2.73
N THR A 81 -20.08 4.45 -2.92
CA THR A 81 -19.04 5.44 -3.22
C THR A 81 -17.91 5.45 -2.18
N ALA A 82 -18.27 5.24 -0.91
CA ALA A 82 -17.28 5.15 0.17
C ALA A 82 -16.29 3.98 -0.02
N GLU A 83 -16.75 2.83 -0.52
CA GLU A 83 -15.90 1.68 -0.83
C GLU A 83 -14.95 1.98 -1.99
N LEU A 84 -15.48 2.53 -3.09
CA LEU A 84 -14.65 2.95 -4.23
C LEU A 84 -13.53 3.89 -3.79
N VAL A 85 -13.87 4.93 -3.03
CA VAL A 85 -12.88 5.91 -2.53
C VAL A 85 -11.85 5.27 -1.61
N ALA A 86 -12.26 4.35 -0.74
CA ALA A 86 -11.35 3.63 0.16
C ALA A 86 -10.33 2.78 -0.63
N ARG A 87 -10.77 2.04 -1.65
CA ARG A 87 -9.91 1.23 -2.52
C ARG A 87 -8.95 2.08 -3.34
N ILE A 88 -9.43 3.17 -3.95
CA ILE A 88 -8.57 4.11 -4.68
C ILE A 88 -7.46 4.66 -3.77
N LYS A 89 -7.80 5.10 -2.55
CA LYS A 89 -6.82 5.60 -1.58
C LYS A 89 -5.81 4.52 -1.18
N ALA A 90 -6.24 3.26 -1.02
CA ALA A 90 -5.36 2.15 -0.69
C ALA A 90 -4.36 1.86 -1.84
N LEU A 91 -4.83 1.84 -3.08
CA LEU A 91 -4.01 1.64 -4.27
C LEU A 91 -3.04 2.80 -4.49
N ALA A 92 -3.50 4.05 -4.39
CA ALA A 92 -2.65 5.24 -4.53
C ALA A 92 -1.52 5.25 -3.49
N ARG A 93 -1.79 4.84 -2.25
CA ARG A 93 -0.77 4.74 -1.20
C ARG A 93 0.29 3.68 -1.50
N ARG A 94 -0.08 2.56 -2.14
CA ARG A 94 0.87 1.51 -2.53
C ARG A 94 1.85 1.98 -3.60
N ASN A 95 1.39 2.83 -4.50
CA ASN A 95 2.18 3.32 -5.63
C ASN A 95 2.82 4.70 -5.39
N ALA A 96 2.54 5.35 -4.24
CA ALA A 96 3.26 6.55 -3.88
C ALA A 96 4.76 6.24 -3.81
N PRO A 97 5.62 7.05 -4.42
CA PRO A 97 7.06 6.87 -4.29
C PRO A 97 7.38 6.86 -2.80
N LYS A 98 7.75 5.68 -2.31
CA LYS A 98 8.21 5.57 -0.92
C LYS A 98 9.49 6.40 -0.82
N PRO A 99 9.62 7.25 0.20
CA PRO A 99 10.87 7.95 0.39
C PRO A 99 11.98 6.91 0.46
N ALA A 100 13.04 7.10 -0.32
CA ALA A 100 14.16 6.16 -0.38
C ALA A 100 14.79 5.93 1.01
N ARG A 101 14.64 6.92 1.90
CA ARG A 101 15.06 6.84 3.30
C ARG A 101 13.99 7.42 4.22
N LEU A 102 13.70 6.68 5.29
CA LEU A 102 12.88 7.13 6.42
C LEU A 102 13.81 7.37 7.60
N THR A 103 13.84 8.58 8.14
CA THR A 103 14.71 8.94 9.25
C THR A 103 13.89 9.54 10.39
N LEU A 104 14.17 9.11 11.62
CA LEU A 104 13.64 9.69 12.83
C LEU A 104 14.66 9.49 13.97
N GLY A 105 15.04 10.56 14.66
CA GLY A 105 16.15 10.52 15.60
C GLY A 105 17.42 10.08 14.91
N ARG A 106 18.10 9.08 15.46
CA ARG A 106 19.30 8.46 14.88
C ARG A 106 19.01 7.22 14.03
N LEU A 107 17.74 6.82 13.90
CA LEU A 107 17.32 5.70 13.07
C LEU A 107 17.15 6.13 11.61
N THR A 108 17.72 5.37 10.70
CA THR A 108 17.50 5.47 9.25
C THR A 108 17.14 4.12 8.68
N LEU A 109 16.02 4.06 7.95
CA LEU A 109 15.64 2.93 7.12
C LEU A 109 15.83 3.29 5.64
N ASP A 110 16.70 2.58 4.95
CA ASP A 110 16.82 2.63 3.50
C ASP A 110 15.80 1.64 2.90
N THR A 111 14.73 2.16 2.30
CA THR A 111 13.61 1.35 1.82
C THR A 111 13.94 0.62 0.53
N PHE A 112 14.95 1.06 -0.21
CA PHE A 112 15.38 0.43 -1.44
C PHE A 112 16.28 -0.78 -1.16
N THR A 113 17.31 -0.60 -0.29
CA THR A 113 18.23 -1.68 0.07
C THR A 113 17.72 -2.57 1.20
N ARG A 114 16.63 -2.18 1.87
CA ARG A 114 16.08 -2.79 3.08
C ARG A 114 17.10 -2.91 4.20
N ARG A 115 17.92 -1.89 4.38
CA ARG A 115 18.89 -1.78 5.46
C ARG A 115 18.44 -0.76 6.50
N ALA A 116 18.58 -1.12 7.77
CA ALA A 116 18.29 -0.26 8.91
C ALA A 116 19.57 0.07 9.66
N HIS A 117 19.75 1.32 10.03
CA HIS A 117 20.91 1.82 10.76
C HIS A 117 20.51 2.74 11.91
N ILE A 118 21.26 2.68 12.99
CA ILE A 118 21.28 3.70 14.03
C ILE A 118 22.64 4.36 13.93
N ASP A 119 22.68 5.61 13.48
CA ASP A 119 23.90 6.28 13.01
C ASP A 119 24.63 5.40 11.97
N GLU A 120 25.85 4.98 12.23
CA GLU A 120 26.65 4.10 11.35
C GLU A 120 26.46 2.61 11.65
N ARG A 121 25.79 2.26 12.76
CA ARG A 121 25.59 0.87 13.19
C ARG A 121 24.40 0.24 12.47
N SER A 122 24.63 -0.79 11.67
CA SER A 122 23.58 -1.60 11.07
C SER A 122 22.81 -2.37 12.14
N ILE A 123 21.49 -2.42 12.00
CA ILE A 123 20.59 -3.27 12.83
C ILE A 123 19.87 -4.28 11.96
N GLU A 124 19.82 -5.52 12.43
CA GLU A 124 19.11 -6.59 11.73
C GLU A 124 17.64 -6.61 12.13
N LEU A 125 16.77 -6.55 11.14
CA LEU A 125 15.33 -6.66 11.30
C LEU A 125 14.81 -7.85 10.49
N SER A 126 13.94 -8.67 11.10
CA SER A 126 13.16 -9.63 10.34
C SER A 126 12.20 -8.91 9.38
N VAL A 127 11.70 -9.63 8.37
CA VAL A 127 10.76 -9.08 7.38
C VAL A 127 9.54 -8.42 8.05
N ARG A 128 9.05 -9.03 9.13
CA ARG A 128 7.89 -8.50 9.88
C ARG A 128 8.24 -7.29 10.74
N GLU A 129 9.36 -7.33 11.44
CA GLU A 129 9.86 -6.19 12.21
C GLU A 129 10.13 -4.99 11.30
N TRP A 130 10.72 -5.22 10.13
CA TRP A 130 10.91 -4.19 9.11
C TRP A 130 9.57 -3.54 8.73
N ALA A 131 8.57 -4.35 8.36
CA ALA A 131 7.29 -3.85 7.90
C ALA A 131 6.54 -3.04 8.98
N VAL A 132 6.59 -3.50 10.24
CA VAL A 132 6.01 -2.76 11.38
C VAL A 132 6.74 -1.43 11.58
N LEU A 133 8.07 -1.44 11.59
CA LEU A 133 8.87 -0.23 11.82
C LEU A 133 8.72 0.77 10.67
N GLU A 134 8.75 0.31 9.42
CA GLU A 134 8.49 1.15 8.23
C GLU A 134 7.11 1.82 8.33
N TYR A 135 6.08 1.07 8.71
CA TYR A 135 4.73 1.60 8.88
C TYR A 135 4.65 2.65 9.99
N LEU A 136 5.27 2.39 11.14
CA LEU A 136 5.32 3.32 12.26
C LEU A 136 6.07 4.62 11.90
N LEU A 137 7.19 4.52 11.17
CA LEU A 137 7.95 5.69 10.71
C LEU A 137 7.16 6.55 9.72
N GLN A 138 6.42 5.93 8.80
CA GLN A 138 5.54 6.65 7.86
C GLN A 138 4.40 7.40 8.56
N HIS A 139 4.07 7.01 9.80
CA HIS A 139 3.01 7.60 10.62
C HIS A 139 3.57 8.25 11.90
N GLY A 140 4.84 8.67 11.88
CA GLY A 140 5.51 9.28 13.04
C GLY A 140 4.66 10.38 13.70
N GLY A 141 4.62 10.39 15.02
CA GLY A 141 3.80 11.30 15.83
C GLY A 141 2.29 11.04 15.80
N ARG A 142 1.84 9.97 15.15
CA ARG A 142 0.41 9.59 15.08
C ARG A 142 0.18 8.24 15.75
N VAL A 143 -0.99 8.10 16.37
CA VAL A 143 -1.43 6.82 16.92
C VAL A 143 -1.94 5.93 15.80
N VAL A 144 -1.41 4.72 15.71
CA VAL A 144 -1.84 3.67 14.77
C VAL A 144 -2.35 2.46 15.54
N SER A 145 -3.51 1.93 15.15
CA SER A 145 -4.08 0.76 15.81
C SER A 145 -3.35 -0.52 15.40
N LYS A 146 -3.44 -1.57 16.23
CA LYS A 146 -2.90 -2.89 15.90
C LYS A 146 -3.48 -3.42 14.59
N GLN A 147 -4.78 -3.21 14.34
CA GLN A 147 -5.44 -3.63 13.11
C GLN A 147 -4.88 -2.91 11.89
N GLN A 148 -4.68 -1.60 11.97
CA GLN A 148 -4.04 -0.83 10.88
C GLN A 148 -2.64 -1.34 10.56
N ILE A 149 -1.86 -1.72 11.58
CA ILE A 149 -0.54 -2.33 11.38
C ILE A 149 -0.68 -3.67 10.64
N ILE A 150 -1.59 -4.57 11.08
CA ILE A 150 -1.83 -5.86 10.44
C ILE A 150 -2.23 -5.67 8.97
N ASP A 151 -3.20 -4.81 8.69
CA ASP A 151 -3.70 -4.54 7.34
C ASP A 151 -2.60 -3.99 6.41
N ALA A 152 -1.66 -3.23 6.97
CA ALA A 152 -0.55 -2.68 6.21
C ALA A 152 0.55 -3.71 5.89
N ILE A 153 0.81 -4.65 6.81
CA ILE A 153 1.90 -5.65 6.67
C ILE A 153 1.44 -6.98 6.07
N LEU A 154 0.12 -7.21 5.97
CA LEU A 154 -0.51 -8.39 5.35
C LEU A 154 -1.54 -7.99 4.30
N PRO A 155 -1.13 -7.41 3.18
CA PRO A 155 -2.09 -6.94 2.16
C PRO A 155 -2.89 -8.06 1.47
N TRP A 156 -2.50 -9.34 1.59
CA TRP A 156 -3.05 -10.48 0.83
C TRP A 156 -3.63 -11.59 1.70
N GLY A 157 -4.11 -11.28 2.91
CA GLY A 157 -4.78 -12.26 3.76
C GLY A 157 -3.82 -13.34 4.28
N GLY A 158 -3.18 -13.08 5.37
CA GLY A 158 -2.51 -14.06 6.21
C GLY A 158 -3.05 -13.91 7.62
N GLU A 159 -3.07 -14.96 8.39
CA GLU A 159 -3.45 -14.87 9.80
C GLU A 159 -2.30 -14.26 10.61
N LEU A 160 -2.43 -12.99 10.96
CA LEU A 160 -1.65 -12.38 12.04
C LEU A 160 -2.60 -11.99 13.16
N THR A 161 -2.30 -12.47 14.33
CA THR A 161 -3.07 -12.11 15.52
C THR A 161 -2.64 -10.74 16.04
N LEU A 162 -3.53 -10.04 16.73
CA LEU A 162 -3.21 -8.78 17.40
C LEU A 162 -2.02 -8.94 18.39
N ASN A 163 -1.87 -10.13 18.97
CA ASN A 163 -0.76 -10.46 19.87
C ASN A 163 0.59 -10.54 19.13
N ALA A 164 0.61 -10.94 17.87
CA ALA A 164 1.84 -10.98 17.08
C ALA A 164 2.45 -9.56 16.90
N VAL A 165 1.60 -8.54 16.73
CA VAL A 165 2.05 -7.14 16.68
C VAL A 165 2.75 -6.72 17.96
N GLU A 166 2.24 -7.15 19.12
CA GLU A 166 2.87 -6.86 20.43
C GLU A 166 4.28 -7.46 20.52
N VAL A 167 4.45 -8.68 20.03
CA VAL A 167 5.76 -9.34 20.00
C VAL A 167 6.75 -8.58 19.11
N TYR A 168 6.32 -8.16 17.91
CA TYR A 168 7.18 -7.36 17.02
C TYR A 168 7.53 -6.01 17.62
N VAL A 169 6.57 -5.33 18.23
CA VAL A 169 6.81 -4.04 18.91
C VAL A 169 7.77 -4.21 20.07
N SER A 170 7.62 -5.27 20.88
CA SER A 170 8.53 -5.57 21.98
C SER A 170 9.97 -5.78 21.50
N ARG A 171 10.17 -6.57 20.44
CA ARG A 171 11.49 -6.79 19.84
C ARG A 171 12.08 -5.53 19.23
N LEU A 172 11.26 -4.74 18.53
CA LEU A 172 11.70 -3.46 17.95
C LEU A 172 12.18 -2.50 19.04
N ARG A 173 11.47 -2.38 20.16
CA ARG A 173 11.90 -1.53 21.30
C ARG A 173 13.32 -1.84 21.75
N LEU A 174 13.67 -3.13 21.83
CA LEU A 174 15.03 -3.54 22.23
C LEU A 174 16.06 -3.16 21.15
N LYS A 175 15.72 -3.30 19.86
CA LYS A 175 16.62 -3.04 18.75
C LYS A 175 16.87 -1.56 18.49
N ILE A 176 15.88 -0.69 18.80
CA ILE A 176 15.95 0.75 18.56
C ILE A 176 16.17 1.57 19.84
N ALA A 177 16.49 0.94 20.95
CA ALA A 177 16.64 1.60 22.25
C ALA A 177 17.60 2.81 22.22
N ASP A 178 18.70 2.68 21.45
CA ASP A 178 19.72 3.73 21.31
C ASP A 178 19.42 4.76 20.21
N ALA A 179 18.27 4.66 19.53
CA ALA A 179 17.99 5.49 18.36
C ALA A 179 17.47 6.89 18.69
N GLY A 180 17.26 7.23 19.97
CA GLY A 180 16.66 8.51 20.39
C GLY A 180 15.17 8.62 20.04
N ILE A 181 14.51 7.46 19.88
CA ILE A 181 13.08 7.35 19.56
C ILE A 181 12.44 6.27 20.45
N SER A 182 11.12 6.35 20.62
CA SER A 182 10.34 5.36 21.39
C SER A 182 9.07 4.96 20.67
N ILE A 183 8.73 3.67 20.76
CA ILE A 183 7.39 3.19 20.40
C ILE A 183 6.54 3.21 21.67
N LEU A 184 5.66 4.20 21.80
CA LEU A 184 4.72 4.32 22.92
C LEU A 184 3.52 3.39 22.73
N THR A 185 3.02 2.86 23.84
CA THR A 185 1.72 2.18 23.85
C THR A 185 0.64 3.15 24.32
N ILE A 186 -0.30 3.45 23.46
CA ILE A 186 -1.48 4.25 23.80
C ILE A 186 -2.61 3.27 24.13
N ARG A 187 -2.88 3.12 25.43
CA ARG A 187 -3.84 2.12 25.92
C ARG A 187 -5.20 2.26 25.25
N GLY A 188 -5.72 1.16 24.72
CA GLY A 188 -7.00 1.12 24.01
C GLY A 188 -6.94 1.58 22.54
N PHE A 189 -5.87 2.24 22.10
CA PHE A 189 -5.78 2.80 20.75
C PHE A 189 -4.70 2.15 19.87
N GLY A 190 -3.52 1.80 20.43
CA GLY A 190 -2.46 1.19 19.65
C GLY A 190 -1.06 1.70 20.00
N TYR A 191 -0.29 2.05 18.97
CA TYR A 191 1.11 2.47 19.11
C TYR A 191 1.36 3.81 18.44
N MET A 192 2.33 4.54 18.95
CA MET A 192 2.83 5.78 18.37
C MET A 192 4.34 5.77 18.44
N LEU A 193 5.00 6.14 17.33
CA LEU A 193 6.45 6.34 17.29
C LEU A 193 6.73 7.83 17.47
N GLU A 194 7.58 8.15 18.43
CA GLU A 194 7.96 9.53 18.71
C GLU A 194 9.47 9.66 18.97
N GLN A 195 10.01 10.83 18.70
CA GLN A 195 11.40 11.17 18.99
C GLN A 195 11.50 11.74 20.41
N HIS A 196 12.55 11.34 21.12
CA HIS A 196 12.88 11.95 22.42
C HIS A 196 13.33 13.39 22.19
N SER A 197 12.78 14.29 22.98
CA SER A 197 13.20 15.69 23.05
C SER A 197 14.54 15.80 23.76
#